data_799e95b7b5c79043764813faf581d5ff
#
_entry.id   799e95b7b5c79043764813faf581d5ff
#
_cell.length_a   1.000
_cell.length_b   1.000
_cell.length_c   1.000
_cell.angle_alpha   90.00
_cell.angle_beta   90.00
_cell.angle_gamma   90.00
#
_symmetry.space_group_name_H-M   'P 1'
#
loop_
_entity.id
_entity.type
_entity.pdbx_description
1 polymer ?
#
loop_
_entity_poly.entity_id
_entity_poly.type
_entity_poly.pdbx_seq_one_letter_code
_entity_poly.pdbx_strand_id
1 'polypeptide(L)' 'MKNQNHLYLSKLKKTKYSLEKSLNDLEQYDLDEESIRMIKILKDRIKENQKQISALEKEINNS' A
#
# COMPACT_ATOMS: atom_id res chain seq x y z
N MET A 1 3.77 1.98 -23.34
CA MET A 1 2.87 2.89 -22.98
C MET A 1 1.75 2.39 -22.15
N LYS A 2 0.61 1.96 -22.70
CA LYS A 2 -0.49 1.45 -21.85
C LYS A 2 -0.04 0.27 -20.99
N ASN A 3 0.83 -0.59 -21.53
CA ASN A 3 1.33 -1.75 -20.80
C ASN A 3 2.16 -1.38 -19.58
N GLN A 4 2.85 -0.25 -19.63
CA GLN A 4 3.66 0.21 -18.50
C GLN A 4 2.79 0.65 -17.33
N ASN A 5 1.65 1.29 -17.62
CA ASN A 5 0.75 1.71 -16.56
C ASN A 5 0.13 0.51 -15.84
N HIS A 6 -0.24 -0.52 -16.60
CA HIS A 6 -0.78 -1.74 -15.99
C HIS A 6 0.28 -2.48 -15.18
N LEU A 7 1.51 -2.50 -15.66
CA LEU A 7 2.61 -3.13 -14.93
C LEU A 7 2.89 -2.37 -13.63
N TYR A 8 2.91 -1.05 -13.70
CA TYR A 8 3.13 -0.22 -12.53
C TYR A 8 2.00 -0.39 -11.51
N LEU A 9 0.76 -0.42 -11.99
CA LEU A 9 -0.39 -0.66 -11.12
C LEU A 9 -0.27 -2.00 -10.41
N SER A 10 0.14 -3.05 -11.13
CA SER A 10 0.34 -4.37 -10.54
C SER A 10 1.38 -4.33 -9.42
N LYS A 11 2.47 -3.60 -9.62
CA LYS A 11 3.51 -3.45 -8.61
C LYS A 11 3.00 -2.71 -7.38
N LEU A 12 2.20 -1.66 -7.59
CA LEU A 12 1.61 -0.91 -6.48
C LEU A 12 0.68 -1.78 -5.65
N LYS A 13 -0.12 -2.62 -6.32
CA LYS A 13 -1.03 -3.53 -5.62
C LYS A 13 -0.29 -4.58 -4.82
N LYS A 14 0.82 -5.09 -5.34
CA LYS A 14 1.67 -6.03 -4.61
C LYS A 14 2.28 -5.37 -3.38
N THR A 15 2.73 -4.13 -3.51
CA THR A 15 3.26 -3.36 -2.40
C THR A 15 2.20 -3.16 -1.34
N LYS A 16 0.98 -2.82 -1.73
CA LYS A 16 -0.14 -2.66 -0.81
C LYS A 16 -0.38 -3.95 -0.03
N TYR A 17 -0.42 -5.07 -0.72
CA TYR A 17 -0.62 -6.38 -0.09
C TYR A 17 0.47 -6.66 0.95
N SER A 18 1.73 -6.42 0.59
CA SER A 18 2.85 -6.63 1.51
C SER A 18 2.76 -5.74 2.73
N LEU A 19 2.39 -4.48 2.55
CA LEU A 19 2.24 -3.54 3.65
C LEU A 19 1.10 -3.97 4.58
N GLU A 20 -0.02 -4.38 4.01
CA GLU A 20 -1.17 -4.83 4.80
C GLU A 20 -0.85 -6.09 5.58
N LYS A 21 -0.10 -7.00 4.98
CA LYS A 21 0.32 -8.23 5.65
C LYS A 21 1.25 -7.91 6.83
N SER A 22 2.21 -7.01 6.62
CA SER A 22 3.10 -6.58 7.69
C SER A 22 2.35 -5.93 8.83
N LEU A 23 1.37 -5.08 8.50
CA LEU A 23 0.53 -4.42 9.49
C LEU A 23 -0.26 -5.46 10.31
N ASN A 24 -0.87 -6.41 9.61
CA ASN A 24 -1.64 -7.45 10.28
C ASN A 24 -0.76 -8.27 11.22
N ASP A 25 0.44 -8.62 10.78
CA ASP A 25 1.37 -9.37 11.62
C ASP A 25 1.75 -8.59 12.89
N LEU A 26 2.02 -7.30 12.75
CA LEU A 26 2.36 -6.46 13.89
C LEU A 26 1.20 -6.33 14.87
N GLU A 27 -0.02 -6.24 14.37
CA GLU A 27 -1.20 -6.08 15.20
C GLU A 27 -1.52 -7.33 16.02
N GLN A 28 -0.95 -8.48 15.65
CA GLN A 28 -1.14 -9.73 16.36
C GLN A 28 -0.20 -9.91 17.55
N TYR A 29 0.85 -9.11 17.64
CA TYR A 29 1.83 -9.20 18.72
C TYR A 29 1.51 -8.20 19.82
N ASP A 30 2.17 -8.39 20.97
CA ASP A 30 2.05 -7.44 22.08
C ASP A 30 2.52 -6.06 21.61
N LEU A 31 1.66 -5.05 21.81
CA LEU A 31 1.92 -3.71 21.30
C LEU A 31 2.75 -2.91 22.31
N ASP A 32 4.05 -2.84 22.08
CA ASP A 32 4.90 -1.90 22.79
C ASP A 32 4.97 -0.58 22.02
N GLU A 33 5.69 0.41 22.55
CA GLU A 33 5.78 1.73 21.91
C GLU A 33 6.35 1.65 20.52
N GLU A 34 7.34 0.80 20.33
CA GLU A 34 8.00 0.66 19.04
C GLU A 34 7.04 0.06 18.01
N SER A 35 6.31 -0.97 18.41
CA SER A 35 5.32 -1.59 17.53
C SER A 35 4.21 -0.61 17.15
N ILE A 36 3.76 0.19 18.10
CA ILE A 36 2.72 1.20 17.85
C ILE A 36 3.21 2.22 16.82
N ARG A 37 4.46 2.66 16.93
CA ARG A 37 5.05 3.58 15.94
C ARG A 37 5.11 2.95 14.56
N MET A 38 5.54 1.69 14.49
CA MET A 38 5.63 0.96 13.22
C MET A 38 4.26 0.82 12.58
N ILE A 39 3.24 0.51 13.37
CA ILE A 39 1.88 0.39 12.89
C ILE A 39 1.42 1.71 12.26
N LYS A 40 1.71 2.82 12.91
CA LYS A 40 1.33 4.14 12.39
C LYS A 40 2.03 4.42 11.06
N ILE A 41 3.32 4.11 10.98
CA ILE A 41 4.09 4.31 9.75
C ILE A 41 3.52 3.45 8.63
N LEU A 42 3.20 2.19 8.92
CA LEU A 42 2.62 1.29 7.92
C LEU A 42 1.26 1.79 7.44
N LYS A 43 0.42 2.25 8.35
CA LYS A 43 -0.89 2.79 7.97
C LYS A 43 -0.76 4.00 7.07
N ASP A 44 0.19 4.87 7.36
CA ASP A 44 0.44 6.05 6.52
C ASP A 44 0.92 5.64 5.12
N ARG A 45 1.81 4.65 5.06
CA ARG A 45 2.30 4.14 3.78
C ARG A 45 1.20 3.48 2.96
N ILE A 46 0.35 2.71 3.61
CA ILE A 46 -0.79 2.07 2.94
C ILE A 46 -1.71 3.13 2.36
N LYS A 47 -1.99 4.16 3.13
CA LYS A 47 -2.84 5.27 2.69
C LYS A 47 -2.26 5.96 1.46
N GLU A 48 -0.96 6.25 1.50
CA GLU A 48 -0.27 6.89 0.38
C GLU A 48 -0.25 5.98 -0.85
N ASN A 49 0.04 4.71 -0.64
CA ASN A 49 0.03 3.72 -1.71
C ASN A 49 -1.36 3.61 -2.35
N GLN A 50 -2.41 3.62 -1.53
CA GLN A 50 -3.78 3.56 -2.03
C GLN A 50 -4.12 4.79 -2.89
N LYS A 51 -3.63 5.96 -2.50
CA LYS A 51 -3.84 7.17 -3.31
C LYS A 51 -3.19 7.03 -4.68
N GLN A 52 -1.98 6.47 -4.72
CA GLN A 52 -1.29 6.24 -5.98
C GLN A 52 -2.01 5.24 -6.86
N ILE A 53 -2.53 4.18 -6.26
CA ILE A 53 -3.31 3.18 -6.99
C ILE A 53 -4.56 3.82 -7.58
N SER A 54 -5.30 4.56 -6.80
CA SER A 54 -6.53 5.22 -7.24
C SER A 54 -6.26 6.21 -8.37
N ALA A 55 -5.20 6.99 -8.25
CA ALA A 55 -4.82 7.96 -9.26
C ALA A 55 -4.47 7.27 -10.57
N LEU A 56 -3.71 6.17 -10.49
CA LEU A 56 -3.29 5.44 -11.68
C LEU A 56 -4.45 4.73 -12.35
N GLU A 57 -5.35 4.14 -11.54
CA GLU A 57 -6.55 3.49 -12.08
C GLU A 57 -7.43 4.49 -12.82
N LYS A 58 -7.56 5.69 -12.26
CA LYS A 58 -8.33 6.74 -12.89
C LYS A 58 -7.70 7.17 -14.22
N GLU A 59 -6.39 7.28 -14.24
CA GLU A 59 -5.67 7.62 -15.46
C GLU A 59 -5.84 6.56 -16.53
N ILE A 60 -5.74 5.30 -16.17
CA ILE A 60 -5.93 4.19 -17.10
C ILE A 60 -7.35 4.20 -17.65
N ASN A 61 -8.36 4.40 -16.79
CA ASN A 61 -9.76 4.40 -17.21
C ASN A 61 -10.10 5.57 -18.11
N ASN A 62 -9.39 6.68 -17.98
CA ASN A 62 -9.63 7.88 -18.80
C ASN A 62 -8.88 7.88 -20.11
N SER A 63 -8.01 6.94 -20.32
CA SER A 63 -7.27 6.83 -21.58
C SER A 63 -7.93 5.79 -22.49
#